data_ed31981e86c46a9633d4d751184eb6b9
#
_entry.id   ed31981e86c46a9633d4d751184eb6b9
#
_cell.length_a   1.000
_cell.length_b   1.000
_cell.length_c   1.000
_cell.angle_alpha   90.00
_cell.angle_beta   90.00
_cell.angle_gamma   90.00
#
_symmetry.space_group_name_H-M   'P 1'
#
loop_
_entity.id
_entity.type
_entity.pdbx_description
1 polymer ?
#
loop_
_entity_poly.entity_id
_entity_poly.type
_entity_poly.pdbx_seq_one_letter_code
_entity_poly.pdbx_strand_id
1 'polypeptide(L)' 'MALRIMRLSEVKAVTGLSKTTIYRFEKEGRFPSRISLGERSVGWFEDDIQSFLQSLRRSSNP' A
#
# COMPACT_ATOMS: atom_id res chain seq x y z
N MET A 1 9.71 14.82 -9.02
CA MET A 1 8.83 13.75 -8.49
C MET A 1 9.67 12.54 -8.12
N ALA A 2 9.66 12.15 -6.87
CA ALA A 2 10.48 11.03 -6.42
C ALA A 2 9.69 9.74 -6.51
N LEU A 3 10.24 8.73 -7.18
CA LEU A 3 9.63 7.40 -7.24
C LEU A 3 10.26 6.56 -6.15
N ARG A 4 9.71 6.70 -4.95
CA ARG A 4 10.21 5.96 -3.82
C ARG A 4 9.41 4.67 -3.64
N ILE A 5 10.12 3.60 -3.32
CA ILE A 5 9.52 2.29 -3.09
C ILE A 5 9.40 2.06 -1.59
N MET A 6 8.23 1.60 -1.16
CA MET A 6 8.01 1.19 0.22
C MET A 6 7.92 -0.32 0.28
N ARG A 7 8.64 -0.90 1.22
CA ARG A 7 8.60 -2.35 1.44
C ARG A 7 7.41 -2.68 2.35
N LEU A 8 7.09 -3.96 2.42
CA LEU A 8 5.92 -4.40 3.20
C LEU A 8 5.97 -3.90 4.64
N SER A 9 7.12 -3.95 5.28
CA SER A 9 7.23 -3.50 6.68
C SER A 9 6.86 -2.02 6.81
N GLU A 10 7.27 -1.19 5.87
CA GLU A 10 6.92 0.22 5.88
C GLU A 10 5.43 0.42 5.63
N VAL A 11 4.89 -0.31 4.66
CA VAL A 11 3.47 -0.20 4.32
C VAL A 11 2.61 -0.59 5.52
N LYS A 12 2.99 -1.67 6.21
CA LYS A 12 2.28 -2.07 7.41
C LYS A 12 2.33 -0.98 8.49
N ALA A 13 3.49 -0.35 8.64
CA ALA A 13 3.67 0.68 9.65
C ALA A 13 2.82 1.92 9.36
N VAL A 14 2.78 2.37 8.11
CA VAL A 14 2.06 3.61 7.79
C VAL A 14 0.56 3.39 7.62
N THR A 15 0.12 2.18 7.27
CA THR A 15 -1.30 1.91 7.09
C THR A 15 -1.94 1.30 8.33
N GLY A 16 -1.15 0.68 9.18
CA GLY A 16 -1.69 -0.03 10.33
C GLY A 16 -2.37 -1.34 10.00
N LEU A 17 -2.24 -1.80 8.76
CA LEU A 17 -2.87 -3.03 8.30
C LEU A 17 -1.91 -4.21 8.43
N SER A 18 -2.47 -5.39 8.64
CA SER A 18 -1.66 -6.61 8.66
C SER A 18 -1.34 -7.04 7.22
N LYS A 19 -0.33 -7.90 7.09
CA LYS A 19 0.02 -8.46 5.80
C LYS A 19 -1.17 -9.13 5.12
N THR A 20 -1.91 -9.92 5.87
CA THR A 20 -3.07 -10.63 5.35
C THR A 20 -4.11 -9.65 4.82
N THR A 21 -4.36 -8.59 5.58
CA THR A 21 -5.35 -7.59 5.16
C THR A 21 -4.89 -6.84 3.91
N ILE A 22 -3.60 -6.50 3.83
CA ILE A 22 -3.06 -5.81 2.67
C ILE A 22 -3.27 -6.65 1.41
N TYR A 23 -2.92 -7.92 1.46
CA TYR A 23 -3.05 -8.79 0.29
C TYR A 23 -4.51 -9.05 -0.06
N ARG A 24 -5.38 -9.15 0.94
CA ARG A 24 -6.80 -9.33 0.68
C ARG A 24 -7.38 -8.09 -0.01
N PHE A 25 -7.04 -6.91 0.48
CA PHE A 25 -7.52 -5.66 -0.12
C PHE A 25 -7.00 -5.51 -1.55
N GLU A 26 -5.75 -5.89 -1.77
CA GLU A 26 -5.18 -5.83 -3.11
C GLU A 26 -5.97 -6.73 -4.07
N LYS A 27 -6.29 -7.93 -3.61
CA LYS A 27 -7.05 -8.88 -4.42
C LYS A 27 -8.45 -8.35 -4.72
N GLU A 28 -9.02 -7.60 -3.80
CA GLU A 28 -10.35 -7.03 -3.97
C GLU A 28 -10.34 -5.73 -4.77
N GLY A 29 -9.17 -5.27 -5.19
CA GLY A 29 -9.06 -4.02 -5.90
C GLY A 29 -9.16 -2.78 -5.03
N ARG A 30 -8.98 -2.93 -3.73
CA ARG A 30 -9.12 -1.84 -2.77
C ARG A 30 -7.78 -1.30 -2.28
N PHE A 31 -6.69 -1.83 -2.78
CA PHE A 31 -5.35 -1.44 -2.36
C PHE A 31 -4.47 -1.37 -3.59
N PRO A 32 -3.47 -0.48 -3.61
CA PRO A 32 -2.55 -0.40 -4.75
C PRO A 32 -1.86 -1.74 -5.01
N SER A 33 -1.65 -2.04 -6.27
CA SER A 33 -0.99 -3.28 -6.65
C SER A 33 0.50 -3.21 -6.34
N ARG A 34 1.01 -4.29 -5.77
CA ARG A 34 2.44 -4.36 -5.48
C ARG A 34 3.23 -4.53 -6.76
N ILE A 35 4.48 -4.10 -6.71
CA ILE A 35 5.40 -4.29 -7.84
C ILE A 35 6.48 -5.27 -7.43
N SER A 36 6.93 -6.04 -8.41
CA SER A 36 8.00 -7.00 -8.19
C SER A 36 9.34 -6.29 -8.26
N LEU A 37 10.15 -6.46 -7.22
CA LEU A 37 11.49 -5.88 -7.17
C LEU A 37 12.57 -6.92 -7.44
N GLY A 38 12.17 -8.19 -7.55
CA GLY A 38 13.08 -9.31 -7.75
C GLY A 38 12.34 -10.58 -7.48
N GLU A 39 13.07 -11.70 -7.39
CA GLU A 39 12.43 -13.00 -7.26
C GLU A 39 11.52 -13.14 -6.04
N ARG A 40 11.90 -12.54 -4.93
CA ARG A 40 11.14 -12.68 -3.70
C ARG A 40 10.92 -11.34 -3.01
N SER A 41 11.06 -10.28 -3.77
CA SER A 41 10.96 -8.94 -3.21
C SER A 41 9.83 -8.20 -3.88
N VAL A 42 8.97 -7.61 -3.07
CA VAL A 42 7.87 -6.79 -3.57
C VAL A 42 7.87 -5.46 -2.83
N GLY A 43 7.23 -4.48 -3.45
CA GLY A 43 7.10 -3.18 -2.84
C GLY A 43 5.95 -2.44 -3.47
N TRP A 44 5.75 -1.23 -3.00
CA TRP A 44 4.69 -0.35 -3.51
C TRP A 44 5.32 1.02 -3.73
N PHE A 45 4.85 1.73 -4.74
CA PHE A 45 5.27 3.12 -4.89
C PHE A 45 4.69 3.94 -3.75
N GLU A 46 5.53 4.80 -3.18
CA GLU A 46 5.08 5.65 -2.08
C GLU A 46 3.89 6.51 -2.50
N ASP A 47 3.90 7.03 -3.73
CA ASP A 47 2.80 7.85 -4.22
C ASP A 47 1.48 7.09 -4.21
N ASP A 48 1.52 5.80 -4.55
CA ASP A 48 0.32 4.97 -4.54
C ASP A 48 -0.21 4.78 -3.12
N ILE A 49 0.69 4.57 -2.18
CA ILE A 49 0.30 4.39 -0.77
C ILE A 49 -0.26 5.71 -0.22
N GLN A 50 0.35 6.83 -0.58
CA GLN A 50 -0.15 8.14 -0.15
C GLN A 50 -1.56 8.38 -0.68
N SER A 51 -1.80 8.05 -1.94
CA SER A 51 -3.13 8.20 -2.53
C SER A 51 -4.15 7.33 -1.82
N PHE A 52 -3.76 6.09 -1.48
CA PHE A 52 -4.64 5.20 -0.75
C PHE A 52 -5.01 5.79 0.62
N LEU A 53 -4.01 6.29 1.33
CA LEU A 53 -4.25 6.87 2.66
C LEU A 53 -5.16 8.10 2.56
N GLN A 54 -4.98 8.91 1.54
CA GLN A 54 -5.84 10.08 1.34
C GLN A 54 -7.27 9.66 1.03
N SER A 55 -7.45 8.56 0.31
CA SER A 55 -8.79 8.07 0.01
C SER A 55 -9.51 7.61 1.28
N LEU A 56 -8.78 7.02 2.22
CA LEU A 56 -9.35 6.64 3.50
C LEU A 56 -9.79 7.87 4.29
N ARG A 57 -9.00 8.92 4.22
CA ARG A 57 -9.33 10.16 4.91
C ARG A 57 -10.65 10.74 4.43
N ARG A 58 -10.90 10.65 3.13
CA ARG A 58 -12.16 11.13 2.57
C ARG A 58 -13.32 10.21 2.93
N SER A 59 -13.08 8.90 2.93
CA SER A 59 -14.13 7.91 3.17
C SER A 59 -14.52 7.83 4.63
N SER A 60 -13.62 8.16 5.55
CA SER A 60 -13.86 8.02 6.97
C SER A 60 -14.44 9.27 7.60
N ASN A 61 -14.95 10.15 6.80
CA ASN A 61 -15.57 11.37 7.30
C ASN A 61 -16.81 11.02 8.11
N PRO A 62 -16.86 11.41 9.39
CA PRO A 62 -17.99 11.10 10.24
C PRO A 62 -19.26 11.86 9.84
#